data_b467d5be6c06503f17f4d5dc765cb01d
#
_entry.id   b467d5be6c06503f17f4d5dc765cb01d
#
_cell.length_a   1.000
_cell.length_b   1.000
_cell.length_c   1.000
_cell.angle_alpha   90.00
_cell.angle_beta   90.00
_cell.angle_gamma   90.00
#
_symmetry.space_group_name_H-M   'P 1'
#
loop_
_entity.id
_entity.type
_entity.pdbx_description
1 polymer ?
#
loop_
_entity_poly.entity_id
_entity_poly.type
_entity_poly.pdbx_seq_one_letter_code
_entity_poly.pdbx_strand_id
1 'polypeptide(L)'
;MDFEISAAKVNTMLKHGEKFTLLDVREPWELEKAQIEGSKNIPMGDIPTRANQELDPDEHIVVICHHGVRSLSVTNWLRQQGFDKTQSVRGGIDGWARTVDPKIPLY
;
A
#
# COMPACT_ATOMS: atom_id res chain seq x y z
N MET A 1 -13.92 -6.87 6.11
CA MET A 1 -13.22 -5.81 5.35
C MET A 1 -12.87 -6.34 3.99
N ASP A 2 -13.13 -5.56 2.96
CA ASP A 2 -12.84 -5.97 1.58
C ASP A 2 -11.34 -6.14 1.35
N PHE A 3 -10.96 -6.97 0.38
CA PHE A 3 -9.56 -7.13 0.00
C PHE A 3 -8.98 -5.88 -0.62
N GLU A 4 -9.80 -5.13 -1.36
CA GLU A 4 -9.35 -3.92 -2.05
C GLU A 4 -10.00 -2.68 -1.48
N ILE A 5 -9.30 -1.56 -1.59
CA ILE A 5 -9.77 -0.24 -1.22
C ILE A 5 -9.43 0.71 -2.36
N SER A 6 -10.30 1.67 -2.64
CA SER A 6 -10.06 2.63 -3.71
C SER A 6 -8.97 3.65 -3.35
N ALA A 7 -8.24 4.13 -4.36
CA ALA A 7 -7.27 5.20 -4.17
C ALA A 7 -7.94 6.45 -3.58
N ALA A 8 -9.15 6.78 -4.04
CA ALA A 8 -9.89 7.94 -3.53
C ALA A 8 -10.16 7.82 -2.02
N LYS A 9 -10.55 6.63 -1.56
CA LYS A 9 -10.81 6.41 -0.13
C LYS A 9 -9.54 6.57 0.69
N VAL A 10 -8.43 6.00 0.23
CA VAL A 10 -7.14 6.12 0.93
C VAL A 10 -6.68 7.58 0.97
N ASN A 11 -6.86 8.31 -0.12
CA ASN A 11 -6.53 9.73 -0.16
C ASN A 11 -7.34 10.52 0.88
N THR A 12 -8.63 10.21 1.02
CA THR A 12 -9.49 10.82 2.05
C THR A 12 -8.95 10.51 3.44
N MET A 13 -8.55 9.27 3.69
CA MET A 13 -7.98 8.87 4.97
C MET A 13 -6.71 9.65 5.29
N LEU A 14 -5.83 9.82 4.30
CA LEU A 14 -4.61 10.62 4.47
C LEU A 14 -4.94 12.07 4.81
N LYS A 15 -5.89 12.67 4.10
CA LYS A 15 -6.28 14.06 4.33
C LYS A 15 -6.90 14.29 5.70
N HIS A 16 -7.61 13.29 6.23
CA HIS A 16 -8.23 13.38 7.55
C HIS A 16 -7.31 12.97 8.69
N GLY A 17 -6.06 12.59 8.38
CA GLY A 17 -5.11 12.20 9.41
C GLY A 17 -5.48 10.90 10.12
N GLU A 18 -6.22 9.99 9.46
CA GLU A 18 -6.59 8.71 10.05
C GLU A 18 -5.35 7.86 10.31
N LYS A 19 -5.40 7.08 11.39
CA LYS A 19 -4.28 6.23 11.75
C LYS A 19 -4.31 4.94 10.95
N PHE A 20 -3.33 4.78 10.07
CA PHE A 20 -3.12 3.55 9.30
C PHE A 20 -1.71 3.55 8.72
N THR A 21 -1.26 2.41 8.26
CA THR A 21 0.04 2.29 7.57
C THR A 21 -0.21 2.15 6.07
N LEU A 22 0.35 3.07 5.28
CA LEU A 22 0.39 2.93 3.82
C LEU A 22 1.69 2.22 3.46
N LEU A 23 1.57 0.94 3.12
CA LEU A 23 2.70 0.05 2.88
C LEU A 23 2.98 -0.06 1.38
N ASP A 24 4.09 0.50 0.94
CA ASP A 24 4.52 0.42 -0.46
C ASP A 24 5.46 -0.76 -0.62
N VAL A 25 5.06 -1.74 -1.44
CA VAL A 25 5.82 -2.98 -1.61
C VAL A 25 6.61 -3.02 -2.91
N ARG A 26 6.79 -1.84 -3.53
CA ARG A 26 7.60 -1.71 -4.74
C ARG A 26 9.09 -1.70 -4.40
N GLU A 27 9.91 -1.84 -5.45
CA GLU A 27 11.36 -1.76 -5.29
C GLU A 27 11.82 -0.31 -5.11
N PRO A 28 12.97 -0.08 -4.44
CA PRO A 28 13.47 1.29 -4.21
C PRO A 28 13.60 2.13 -5.47
N TRP A 29 14.01 1.54 -6.60
CA TRP A 29 14.14 2.31 -7.85
C TRP A 29 12.79 2.83 -8.35
N GLU A 30 11.69 2.14 -8.03
CA GLU A 30 10.34 2.59 -8.40
C GLU A 30 9.93 3.81 -7.58
N LEU A 31 10.35 3.90 -6.31
CA LEU A 31 10.05 5.04 -5.47
C LEU A 31 10.71 6.32 -6.00
N GLU A 32 11.87 6.17 -6.65
CA GLU A 32 12.52 7.31 -7.30
C GLU A 32 11.71 7.84 -8.48
N LYS A 33 10.88 7.01 -9.11
CA LYS A 33 10.04 7.41 -10.22
C LYS A 33 8.77 8.11 -9.75
N ALA A 34 8.16 7.60 -8.69
CA ALA A 34 6.92 8.13 -8.13
C ALA A 34 6.71 7.55 -6.75
N GLN A 35 6.23 8.36 -5.81
CA GLN A 35 5.90 7.85 -4.47
C GLN A 35 4.84 8.74 -3.82
N ILE A 36 4.17 8.19 -2.81
CA ILE A 36 3.18 8.92 -2.01
C ILE A 36 3.84 9.27 -0.68
N GLU A 37 3.80 10.54 -0.32
CA GLU A 37 4.36 11.02 0.95
C GLU A 37 3.68 10.30 2.12
N GLY A 38 4.49 9.90 3.10
CA GLY A 38 4.00 9.22 4.30
C GLY A 38 3.91 7.71 4.16
N SER A 39 4.24 7.15 2.99
CA SER A 39 4.26 5.69 2.82
C SER A 39 5.51 5.08 3.46
N LYS A 40 5.37 3.83 3.89
CA LYS A 40 6.48 3.01 4.40
C LYS A 40 6.84 2.01 3.32
N ASN A 41 8.10 1.92 2.94
CA ASN A 41 8.53 0.97 1.93
C ASN A 41 9.13 -0.30 2.54
N ILE A 42 8.53 -1.43 2.22
CA ILE A 42 9.12 -2.76 2.42
C ILE A 42 8.94 -3.48 1.09
N PRO A 43 10.02 -3.69 0.32
CA PRO A 43 9.88 -4.40 -0.96
C PRO A 43 9.22 -5.77 -0.79
N MET A 44 8.41 -6.17 -1.76
CA MET A 44 7.62 -7.41 -1.67
C MET A 44 8.46 -8.61 -1.21
N GLY A 45 9.69 -8.76 -1.75
CA GLY A 45 10.55 -9.88 -1.40
C GLY A 45 10.99 -9.90 0.06
N ASP A 46 10.95 -8.76 0.76
CA ASP A 46 11.37 -8.64 2.15
C ASP A 46 10.20 -8.76 3.13
N ILE A 47 8.97 -8.82 2.65
CA ILE A 47 7.79 -8.88 3.53
C ILE A 47 7.86 -10.07 4.50
N PRO A 48 8.17 -11.31 4.06
CA PRO A 48 8.19 -12.45 4.98
C PRO A 48 9.16 -12.30 6.16
N THR A 49 10.29 -11.63 5.94
CA THR A 49 11.31 -11.48 6.99
C THR A 49 11.11 -10.24 7.85
N ARG A 50 10.42 -9.22 7.35
CA ARG A 50 10.31 -7.92 8.02
C ARG A 50 8.94 -7.62 8.62
N ALA A 51 7.88 -8.29 8.14
CA ALA A 51 6.51 -7.96 8.53
C ALA A 51 6.29 -7.98 10.05
N ASN A 52 6.71 -9.05 10.71
CA ASN A 52 6.48 -9.19 12.16
C ASN A 52 7.28 -8.19 12.99
N GLN A 53 8.37 -7.68 12.46
CA GLN A 53 9.22 -6.71 13.16
C GLN A 53 8.77 -5.27 12.94
N GLU A 54 8.16 -4.98 11.78
CA GLU A 54 7.91 -3.61 11.36
C GLU A 54 6.43 -3.24 11.23
N LEU A 55 5.53 -4.22 11.24
CA LEU A 55 4.10 -3.98 11.09
C LEU A 55 3.35 -4.44 12.33
N ASP A 56 2.28 -3.72 12.66
CA ASP A 56 1.41 -4.04 13.78
C ASP A 56 0.20 -4.83 13.26
N PRO A 57 -0.02 -6.09 13.71
CA PRO A 57 -1.14 -6.89 13.23
C PRO A 57 -2.52 -6.34 13.59
N ASP A 58 -2.60 -5.44 14.56
CA ASP A 58 -3.86 -4.81 14.96
C ASP A 58 -4.15 -3.52 14.19
N GLU A 59 -3.19 -3.03 13.43
CA GLU A 59 -3.34 -1.79 12.69
C GLU A 59 -3.93 -2.02 11.31
N HIS A 60 -4.65 -1.01 10.79
CA HIS A 60 -5.12 -1.00 9.41
C HIS A 60 -3.92 -0.79 8.49
N ILE A 61 -3.67 -1.75 7.61
CA ILE A 61 -2.56 -1.72 6.66
C ILE A 61 -3.13 -1.63 5.25
N VAL A 62 -2.70 -0.62 4.51
CA VAL A 62 -3.11 -0.42 3.11
C VAL A 62 -1.89 -0.61 2.24
N VAL A 63 -1.91 -1.64 1.39
CA VAL A 63 -0.76 -2.05 0.58
C VAL A 63 -0.89 -1.48 -0.83
N ILE A 64 0.18 -0.86 -1.32
CA ILE A 64 0.20 -0.27 -2.66
C ILE A 64 1.41 -0.78 -3.45
N CYS A 65 1.19 -1.01 -4.76
CA CYS A 65 2.25 -1.33 -5.69
C CYS A 65 2.04 -0.54 -6.98
N HIS A 66 2.62 -0.96 -8.12
CA HIS A 66 2.48 -0.20 -9.36
C HIS A 66 1.04 -0.24 -9.92
N HIS A 67 0.48 -1.44 -10.14
CA HIS A 67 -0.84 -1.61 -10.75
C HIS A 67 -1.85 -2.41 -9.91
N GLY A 68 -1.45 -2.91 -8.74
CA GLY A 68 -2.35 -3.65 -7.85
C GLY A 68 -2.09 -5.15 -7.75
N VAL A 69 -1.27 -5.74 -8.62
CA VAL A 69 -1.04 -7.19 -8.63
C VAL A 69 -0.19 -7.64 -7.44
N ARG A 70 0.96 -7.02 -7.25
CA ARG A 70 1.85 -7.35 -6.12
C ARG A 70 1.18 -7.07 -4.78
N SER A 71 0.45 -5.96 -4.69
CA SER A 71 -0.22 -5.59 -3.44
C SER A 71 -1.36 -6.52 -3.07
N LEU A 72 -2.07 -7.09 -4.04
CA LEU A 72 -3.08 -8.13 -3.76
C LEU A 72 -2.43 -9.38 -3.19
N SER A 73 -1.31 -9.80 -3.75
CA SER A 73 -0.57 -10.96 -3.27
C SER A 73 -0.08 -10.76 -1.84
N VAL A 74 0.50 -9.58 -1.56
CA VAL A 74 0.98 -9.24 -0.21
C VAL A 74 -0.17 -9.16 0.78
N THR A 75 -1.29 -8.56 0.39
CA THR A 75 -2.49 -8.46 1.24
C THR A 75 -2.98 -9.85 1.63
N ASN A 76 -3.08 -10.75 0.66
CA ASN A 76 -3.51 -12.13 0.93
C ASN A 76 -2.56 -12.81 1.92
N TRP A 77 -1.26 -12.71 1.68
CA TRP A 77 -0.27 -13.32 2.56
C TRP A 77 -0.31 -12.75 3.97
N LEU A 78 -0.37 -11.42 4.09
CA LEU A 78 -0.43 -10.77 5.40
C LEU A 78 -1.67 -11.19 6.20
N ARG A 79 -2.83 -11.29 5.54
CA ARG A 79 -4.04 -11.77 6.23
C ARG A 79 -3.88 -13.19 6.75
N GLN A 80 -3.20 -14.05 6.01
CA GLN A 80 -2.92 -15.42 6.45
C GLN A 80 -1.98 -15.45 7.65
N GLN A 81 -1.17 -14.41 7.83
CA GLN A 81 -0.24 -14.29 8.96
C GLN A 81 -0.83 -13.56 10.16
N GLY A 82 -2.12 -13.23 10.14
CA GLY A 82 -2.79 -12.60 11.26
C GLY A 82 -2.93 -11.08 11.17
N PHE A 83 -2.51 -10.47 10.06
CA PHE A 83 -2.73 -9.04 9.81
C PHE A 83 -4.10 -8.88 9.14
N ASP A 84 -5.16 -8.99 9.95
CA ASP A 84 -6.52 -9.13 9.43
C ASP A 84 -7.07 -7.87 8.78
N LYS A 85 -6.55 -6.70 9.16
CA LYS A 85 -7.03 -5.40 8.67
C LYS A 85 -6.13 -4.89 7.54
N THR A 86 -5.81 -5.75 6.59
CA THR A 86 -4.95 -5.41 5.45
C THR A 86 -5.78 -5.38 4.18
N GLN A 87 -5.60 -4.32 3.38
CA GLN A 87 -6.27 -4.14 2.10
C GLN A 87 -5.28 -3.71 1.03
N SER A 88 -5.59 -4.04 -0.23
CA SER A 88 -4.79 -3.64 -1.39
C SER A 88 -5.42 -2.43 -2.08
N VAL A 89 -4.62 -1.43 -2.43
CA VAL A 89 -5.11 -0.28 -3.22
C VAL A 89 -5.39 -0.73 -4.64
N ARG A 90 -6.65 -0.63 -5.05
CA ARG A 90 -7.06 -0.98 -6.40
C ARG A 90 -6.37 -0.09 -7.42
N GLY A 91 -5.74 -0.71 -8.43
CA GLY A 91 -5.06 0.02 -9.48
C GLY A 91 -3.67 0.53 -9.13
N GLY A 92 -3.23 0.39 -7.88
CA GLY A 92 -1.90 0.80 -7.44
C GLY A 92 -1.63 2.29 -7.56
N ILE A 93 -0.35 2.66 -7.58
CA ILE A 93 0.05 4.07 -7.71
C ILE A 93 -0.27 4.62 -9.11
N ASP A 94 -0.32 3.76 -10.13
CA ASP A 94 -0.73 4.16 -11.48
C ASP A 94 -2.18 4.67 -11.45
N GLY A 95 -3.09 3.91 -10.87
CA GLY A 95 -4.49 4.32 -10.71
C GLY A 95 -4.62 5.56 -9.83
N TRP A 96 -3.81 5.65 -8.78
CA TRP A 96 -3.78 6.82 -7.92
C TRP A 96 -3.42 8.08 -8.71
N ALA A 97 -2.34 8.02 -9.51
CA ALA A 97 -1.90 9.16 -10.32
C ALA A 97 -2.96 9.59 -11.34
N ARG A 98 -3.69 8.64 -11.91
CA ARG A 98 -4.70 8.93 -12.94
C ARG A 98 -6.01 9.47 -12.38
N THR A 99 -6.37 9.08 -11.16
CA THR A 99 -7.71 9.37 -10.62
C THR A 99 -7.73 10.31 -9.43
N VAL A 100 -6.64 10.42 -8.69
CA VAL A 100 -6.60 11.15 -7.42
C VAL A 100 -5.59 12.29 -7.45
N ASP A 101 -4.36 12.03 -7.85
CA ASP A 101 -3.29 13.02 -7.78
C ASP A 101 -2.46 13.04 -9.06
N PRO A 102 -2.80 13.92 -10.02
CA PRO A 102 -2.08 14.00 -11.28
C PRO A 102 -0.65 14.52 -11.16
N LYS A 103 -0.25 15.00 -9.99
CA LYS A 103 1.14 15.42 -9.74
C LYS A 103 2.08 14.23 -9.59
N ILE A 104 1.55 13.05 -9.29
CA ILE A 104 2.36 11.83 -9.20
C ILE A 104 2.68 11.36 -10.62
N PRO A 105 3.97 11.24 -10.96
CA PRO A 105 4.35 10.81 -12.32
C PRO A 105 3.90 9.38 -12.62
N LEU A 106 3.56 9.13 -13.88
CA LEU A 106 3.36 7.79 -14.39
C LEU A 106 4.71 7.21 -14.81
N TYR A 107 4.88 5.89 -14.64
CA TYR A 107 6.11 5.24 -15.07
C TYR A 107 5.88 3.83 -15.58
#